data_094090cf24a3afbfadc980233af21160
#
_entry.id   094090cf24a3afbfadc980233af21160
#
_cell.length_a   1.000
_cell.length_b   1.000
_cell.length_c   1.000
_cell.angle_alpha   90.00
_cell.angle_beta   90.00
_cell.angle_gamma   90.00
#
_symmetry.space_group_name_H-M   'P 1'
#
loop_
_entity.id
_entity.type
_entity.pdbx_description
1 polymer ?
#
loop_
_entity_poly.entity_id
_entity_poly.type
_entity_poly.pdbx_seq_one_letter_code
_entity_poly.pdbx_strand_id
1 'polypeptide(L)'
;MIHTVKSNNPNFKSVTFHSGFNVILADRSRNDETEYKQTRNGAGKTTLVEIIHFCLGSQVTVNSIFKNENLKGWSFILEIDIGDKVYKIERFTDCPSKIYIDGDTSTLKFECKYDNKAKRYYVTPNSFNKAMLEEFYGIVVTENNQERVPSFRELISYTIRRNVDRKSVV
;
A
#
# COMPACT_ATOMS: atom_id res chain seq x y z
N MET A 1 9.49 -6.14 -6.14
CA MET A 1 9.28 -6.61 -4.72
C MET A 1 8.99 -5.41 -3.83
N ILE A 2 8.24 -5.56 -2.73
CA ILE A 2 8.16 -4.53 -1.69
C ILE A 2 9.31 -4.78 -0.71
N HIS A 3 10.13 -3.77 -0.44
CA HIS A 3 11.29 -3.86 0.46
C HIS A 3 10.95 -3.37 1.86
N THR A 4 10.30 -2.22 1.95
CA THR A 4 9.96 -1.63 3.26
C THR A 4 8.61 -0.92 3.25
N VAL A 5 8.00 -0.87 4.44
CA VAL A 5 6.85 -0.01 4.75
C VAL A 5 7.26 0.90 5.90
N LYS A 6 7.16 2.20 5.69
CA LYS A 6 7.51 3.26 6.64
C LYS A 6 6.39 4.30 6.77
N SER A 7 6.51 5.20 7.71
CA SER A 7 5.65 6.38 7.87
C SER A 7 6.50 7.59 8.26
N ASN A 8 5.98 8.79 8.00
CA ASN A 8 6.54 10.02 8.55
C ASN A 8 6.34 10.13 10.06
N ASN A 9 5.45 9.34 10.65
CA ASN A 9 5.22 9.35 12.09
C ASN A 9 6.18 8.40 12.81
N PRO A 10 6.95 8.87 13.81
CA PRO A 10 7.96 8.07 14.51
C PRO A 10 7.37 6.92 15.34
N ASN A 11 6.09 6.99 15.69
CA ASN A 11 5.41 5.90 16.43
C ASN A 11 5.08 4.71 15.53
N PHE A 12 5.18 4.85 14.20
CA PHE A 12 4.99 3.74 13.29
C PHE A 12 6.25 2.87 13.23
N LYS A 13 6.10 1.60 13.56
CA LYS A 13 7.20 0.63 13.43
C LYS A 13 7.37 0.24 11.97
N SER A 14 8.51 0.59 11.40
CA SER A 14 8.86 0.19 10.03
C SER A 14 8.91 -1.32 9.89
N VAL A 15 8.44 -1.81 8.74
CA VAL A 15 8.46 -3.23 8.41
C VAL A 15 9.37 -3.42 7.19
N THR A 16 10.30 -4.35 7.30
CA THR A 16 11.20 -4.75 6.21
C THR A 16 10.83 -6.14 5.73
N PHE A 17 10.81 -6.31 4.41
CA PHE A 17 10.56 -7.60 3.76
C PHE A 17 11.82 -8.12 3.10
N HIS A 18 11.94 -9.43 3.05
CA HIS A 18 13.01 -10.15 2.38
C HIS A 18 12.48 -10.81 1.11
N SER A 19 13.39 -11.23 0.21
CA SER A 19 13.00 -12.03 -0.95
C SER A 19 12.34 -13.34 -0.50
N GLY A 20 11.31 -13.78 -1.24
CA GLY A 20 10.57 -15.01 -0.95
C GLY A 20 9.41 -14.80 0.01
N PHE A 21 9.13 -15.80 0.84
CA PHE A 21 7.96 -15.82 1.70
C PHE A 21 8.20 -15.07 3.02
N ASN A 22 7.34 -14.12 3.33
CA ASN A 22 7.39 -13.31 4.55
C ASN A 22 6.16 -13.61 5.42
N VAL A 23 6.39 -13.87 6.70
CA VAL A 23 5.32 -14.12 7.68
C VAL A 23 5.34 -13.03 8.74
N ILE A 24 4.22 -12.33 8.89
CA ILE A 24 4.06 -11.31 9.92
C ILE A 24 3.27 -11.90 11.07
N LEU A 25 3.94 -12.08 12.19
CA LEU A 25 3.34 -12.57 13.41
C LEU A 25 3.03 -11.39 14.35
N ALA A 26 1.83 -11.38 14.90
CA ALA A 26 1.51 -10.54 16.04
C ALA A 26 1.71 -11.38 17.30
N ASP A 27 2.75 -11.06 18.04
CA ASP A 27 3.00 -11.68 19.34
C ASP A 27 2.29 -10.91 20.46
N ARG A 28 1.94 -11.60 21.55
CA ARG A 28 1.45 -10.94 22.77
C ARG A 28 2.66 -10.42 23.52
N SER A 29 2.64 -9.15 23.95
CA SER A 29 3.57 -8.68 24.95
C SER A 29 3.32 -9.51 26.24
N ARG A 30 4.37 -10.14 26.76
CA ARG A 30 4.29 -11.02 27.94
C ARG A 30 3.97 -10.29 29.26
N ASN A 31 3.79 -8.97 29.21
CA ASN A 31 3.72 -8.11 30.42
C ASN A 31 2.32 -7.68 30.84
N ASP A 32 1.25 -8.11 30.18
CA ASP A 32 -0.10 -7.71 30.59
C ASP A 32 -0.86 -8.89 31.20
N GLU A 33 -0.76 -8.99 32.53
CA GLU A 33 -1.64 -9.83 33.35
C GLU A 33 -3.10 -9.36 33.39
N THR A 34 -3.44 -8.30 32.67
CA THR A 34 -4.75 -7.70 32.65
C THR A 34 -5.49 -7.96 31.34
N GLU A 35 -6.57 -8.75 31.49
CA GLU A 35 -7.68 -8.95 30.59
C GLU A 35 -7.54 -9.93 29.41
N TYR A 36 -8.16 -11.07 29.63
CA TYR A 36 -8.50 -12.14 28.67
C TYR A 36 -9.29 -11.70 27.41
N LYS A 37 -9.46 -10.38 27.16
CA LYS A 37 -10.31 -9.83 26.08
C LYS A 37 -9.57 -9.12 24.95
N GLN A 38 -8.25 -8.96 25.01
CA GLN A 38 -7.54 -8.40 23.85
C GLN A 38 -7.33 -9.48 22.79
N THR A 39 -8.25 -9.49 21.84
CA THR A 39 -8.16 -10.37 20.69
C THR A 39 -6.93 -10.00 19.85
N ARG A 40 -6.21 -11.01 19.31
CA ARG A 40 -5.08 -10.86 18.38
C ARG A 40 -5.38 -9.96 17.17
N ASN A 41 -6.64 -9.58 16.97
CA ASN A 41 -7.10 -8.73 15.87
C ASN A 41 -6.67 -7.26 16.01
N GLY A 42 -6.31 -6.80 17.23
CA GLY A 42 -5.81 -5.44 17.48
C GLY A 42 -4.33 -5.21 17.13
N ALA A 43 -3.58 -6.23 16.75
CA ALA A 43 -2.13 -6.14 16.58
C ALA A 43 -1.66 -5.50 15.26
N GLY A 44 -2.52 -4.82 14.53
CA GLY A 44 -2.13 -4.03 13.34
C GLY A 44 -1.84 -4.81 12.05
N LYS A 45 -1.99 -6.16 12.04
CA LYS A 45 -1.74 -6.96 10.81
C LYS A 45 -2.62 -6.54 9.64
N THR A 46 -3.91 -6.40 9.88
CA THR A 46 -4.86 -5.95 8.85
C THR A 46 -4.53 -4.53 8.42
N THR A 47 -4.18 -3.66 9.36
CA THR A 47 -3.77 -2.27 9.10
C THR A 47 -2.55 -2.21 8.19
N LEU A 48 -1.54 -3.08 8.40
CA LEU A 48 -0.37 -3.12 7.53
C LEU A 48 -0.75 -3.48 6.08
N VAL A 49 -1.62 -4.46 5.89
CA VAL A 49 -2.12 -4.81 4.54
C VAL A 49 -2.89 -3.63 3.93
N GLU A 50 -3.74 -2.95 4.71
CA GLU A 50 -4.44 -1.76 4.25
C GLU A 50 -3.46 -0.63 3.86
N ILE A 51 -2.38 -0.42 4.63
CA ILE A 51 -1.34 0.58 4.31
C ILE A 51 -0.66 0.25 2.98
N ILE A 52 -0.30 -1.02 2.75
CA ILE A 52 0.28 -1.43 1.47
C ILE A 52 -0.70 -1.14 0.33
N HIS A 53 -1.96 -1.54 0.46
CA HIS A 53 -2.98 -1.24 -0.55
C HIS A 53 -3.22 0.26 -0.72
N PHE A 54 -3.17 1.03 0.35
CA PHE A 54 -3.27 2.49 0.29
C PHE A 54 -2.14 3.08 -0.56
N CYS A 55 -0.89 2.74 -0.27
CA CYS A 55 0.27 3.21 -1.05
C CYS A 55 0.19 2.76 -2.52
N LEU A 56 -0.32 1.57 -2.79
CA LEU A 56 -0.53 1.03 -4.13
C LEU A 56 -1.80 1.56 -4.84
N GLY A 57 -2.34 2.68 -4.39
CA GLY A 57 -3.37 3.40 -5.11
C GLY A 57 -4.81 2.97 -4.83
N SER A 58 -5.09 2.31 -3.69
CA SER A 58 -6.48 2.01 -3.32
C SER A 58 -7.32 3.28 -3.20
N GLN A 59 -8.61 3.18 -3.53
CA GLN A 59 -9.56 4.26 -3.30
C GLN A 59 -9.78 4.47 -1.81
N VAL A 60 -9.80 5.73 -1.39
CA VAL A 60 -10.09 6.13 -0.01
C VAL A 60 -11.56 6.54 0.06
N THR A 61 -12.39 5.65 0.59
CA THR A 61 -13.81 5.90 0.82
C THR A 61 -14.04 6.56 2.18
N VAL A 62 -15.27 7.00 2.45
CA VAL A 62 -15.65 7.64 3.72
C VAL A 62 -15.34 6.75 4.92
N ASN A 63 -15.52 5.43 4.77
CA ASN A 63 -15.29 4.44 5.83
C ASN A 63 -13.84 3.93 5.90
N SER A 64 -12.93 4.52 5.12
CA SER A 64 -11.53 4.12 5.15
C SER A 64 -10.85 4.52 6.46
N ILE A 65 -10.00 3.64 7.01
CA ILE A 65 -9.18 3.93 8.19
C ILE A 65 -8.34 5.20 8.00
N PHE A 66 -7.94 5.52 6.75
CA PHE A 66 -7.14 6.71 6.40
C PHE A 66 -7.92 8.03 6.48
N LYS A 67 -9.21 7.99 6.76
CA LYS A 67 -10.05 9.16 7.07
C LYS A 67 -10.18 9.42 8.57
N ASN A 68 -9.58 8.56 9.40
CA ASN A 68 -9.58 8.75 10.84
C ASN A 68 -8.73 9.98 11.23
N GLU A 69 -9.27 10.82 12.09
CA GLU A 69 -8.60 12.03 12.60
C GLU A 69 -7.22 11.74 13.23
N ASN A 70 -7.05 10.56 13.84
CA ASN A 70 -5.79 10.14 14.42
C ASN A 70 -4.67 9.91 13.38
N LEU A 71 -5.02 9.77 12.12
CA LEU A 71 -4.08 9.61 11.00
C LEU A 71 -3.90 10.90 10.19
N LYS A 72 -4.46 12.02 10.66
CA LYS A 72 -4.29 13.32 10.00
C LYS A 72 -2.82 13.71 9.96
N GLY A 73 -2.35 14.16 8.80
CA GLY A 73 -0.96 14.54 8.57
C GLY A 73 0.02 13.37 8.46
N TRP A 74 -0.45 12.13 8.51
CA TRP A 74 0.41 10.97 8.29
C TRP A 74 0.66 10.77 6.79
N SER A 75 1.83 10.23 6.49
CA SER A 75 2.12 9.62 5.20
C SER A 75 2.66 8.20 5.39
N PHE A 76 2.41 7.37 4.41
CA PHE A 76 2.96 6.03 4.36
C PHE A 76 3.83 5.89 3.11
N ILE A 77 4.96 5.24 3.29
CA ILE A 77 6.03 5.12 2.31
C ILE A 77 6.28 3.64 2.05
N LEU A 78 6.26 3.25 0.78
CA LEU A 78 6.76 1.96 0.32
C LEU A 78 8.05 2.14 -0.46
N GLU A 79 9.04 1.29 -0.21
CA GLU A 79 10.15 1.06 -1.12
C GLU A 79 9.82 -0.18 -1.94
N ILE A 80 9.75 -0.04 -3.26
CA ILE A 80 9.27 -1.08 -4.19
C ILE A 80 10.09 -1.09 -5.47
N ASP A 81 10.34 -2.28 -6.02
CA ASP A 81 10.89 -2.39 -7.36
C ASP A 81 9.82 -2.06 -8.40
N ILE A 82 10.18 -1.23 -9.37
CA ILE A 82 9.43 -1.01 -10.61
C ILE A 82 10.43 -1.21 -11.75
N GLY A 83 10.23 -2.27 -12.55
CA GLY A 83 11.28 -2.74 -13.43
C GLY A 83 12.51 -3.18 -12.65
N ASP A 84 13.68 -2.70 -13.06
CA ASP A 84 14.98 -3.05 -12.46
C ASP A 84 15.46 -2.04 -11.41
N LYS A 85 14.61 -1.07 -11.02
CA LYS A 85 14.99 0.00 -10.10
C LYS A 85 14.08 0.05 -8.87
N VAL A 86 14.69 0.47 -7.76
CA VAL A 86 13.95 0.71 -6.50
C VAL A 86 13.42 2.14 -6.49
N TYR A 87 12.14 2.27 -6.22
CA TYR A 87 11.45 3.55 -6.04
C TYR A 87 10.86 3.66 -4.64
N LYS A 88 10.81 4.89 -4.17
CA LYS A 88 10.07 5.26 -2.99
C LYS A 88 8.75 5.86 -3.41
N ILE A 89 7.64 5.24 -3.03
CA ILE A 89 6.30 5.80 -3.23
C ILE A 89 5.75 6.24 -1.88
N GLU A 90 5.25 7.47 -1.82
CA GLU A 90 4.69 8.06 -0.60
C GLU A 90 3.29 8.59 -0.87
N ARG A 91 2.37 8.31 0.05
CA ARG A 91 0.99 8.80 -0.04
C ARG A 91 0.54 9.36 1.29
N PHE A 92 0.00 10.58 1.25
CA PHE A 92 -0.50 11.30 2.42
C PHE A 92 -1.97 11.00 2.65
N THR A 93 -2.36 10.85 3.91
CA THR A 93 -3.77 10.66 4.31
C THR A 93 -4.60 11.90 4.01
N ASP A 94 -4.02 13.09 4.11
CA ASP A 94 -4.67 14.37 3.83
C ASP A 94 -4.81 14.65 2.33
N CYS A 95 -3.96 14.05 1.50
CA CYS A 95 -3.98 14.22 0.05
C CYS A 95 -3.92 12.88 -0.70
N PRO A 96 -4.92 11.99 -0.53
CA PRO A 96 -4.88 10.64 -1.07
C PRO A 96 -5.03 10.56 -2.60
N SER A 97 -5.28 11.69 -3.25
CA SER A 97 -5.35 11.80 -4.72
C SER A 97 -3.98 11.82 -5.41
N LYS A 98 -2.90 11.96 -4.64
CA LYS A 98 -1.53 12.00 -5.14
C LYS A 98 -0.70 10.90 -4.52
N ILE A 99 0.05 10.20 -5.37
CA ILE A 99 1.11 9.26 -4.97
C ILE A 99 2.41 9.90 -5.41
N TYR A 100 3.23 10.34 -4.46
CA TYR A 100 4.53 10.91 -4.74
C TYR A 100 5.54 9.80 -5.01
N ILE A 101 6.43 10.04 -5.99
CA ILE A 101 7.43 9.06 -6.41
C ILE A 101 8.79 9.71 -6.33
N ASP A 102 9.67 9.13 -5.54
CA ASP A 102 11.07 9.51 -5.46
C ASP A 102 11.93 8.43 -6.13
N GLY A 103 12.81 8.84 -7.00
CA GLY A 103 13.68 8.00 -7.81
C GLY A 103 13.86 8.60 -9.20
N ASP A 104 14.49 7.86 -10.07
CA ASP A 104 14.69 8.29 -11.46
C ASP A 104 13.42 8.10 -12.30
N THR A 105 12.54 9.12 -12.26
CA THR A 105 11.26 9.07 -12.98
C THR A 105 11.39 9.04 -14.50
N SER A 106 12.58 9.33 -15.04
CA SER A 106 12.83 9.28 -16.49
C SER A 106 12.79 7.87 -17.08
N THR A 107 12.96 6.86 -16.24
CA THR A 107 12.93 5.45 -16.63
C THR A 107 11.55 4.80 -16.47
N LEU A 108 10.59 5.52 -15.90
CA LEU A 108 9.23 5.04 -15.77
C LEU A 108 8.51 5.09 -17.13
N LYS A 109 7.77 4.04 -17.47
CA LYS A 109 6.99 3.95 -18.70
C LYS A 109 5.70 4.77 -18.68
N PHE A 110 5.44 5.48 -17.58
CA PHE A 110 4.25 6.29 -17.39
C PHE A 110 4.60 7.71 -16.98
N GLU A 111 3.71 8.63 -17.33
CA GLU A 111 3.91 10.06 -17.09
C GLU A 111 3.71 10.41 -15.61
N CYS A 112 4.70 11.07 -15.02
CA CYS A 112 4.63 11.69 -13.71
C CYS A 112 4.41 13.20 -13.85
N LYS A 113 3.50 13.76 -13.04
CA LYS A 113 3.25 15.20 -12.96
C LYS A 113 4.13 15.81 -11.88
N TYR A 114 4.56 17.05 -12.06
CA TYR A 114 5.34 17.76 -11.08
C TYR A 114 4.45 18.64 -10.19
N ASP A 115 4.57 18.48 -8.87
CA ASP A 115 3.90 19.30 -7.88
C ASP A 115 4.84 20.44 -7.45
N ASN A 116 4.56 21.66 -7.92
CA ASN A 116 5.38 22.85 -7.64
C ASN A 116 5.42 23.21 -6.15
N LYS A 117 4.37 22.88 -5.38
CA LYS A 117 4.31 23.16 -3.93
C LYS A 117 5.16 22.17 -3.14
N ALA A 118 5.03 20.90 -3.45
CA ALA A 118 5.80 19.83 -2.80
C ALA A 118 7.22 19.69 -3.38
N LYS A 119 7.50 20.28 -4.56
CA LYS A 119 8.74 20.13 -5.33
C LYS A 119 9.09 18.66 -5.60
N ARG A 120 8.09 17.85 -5.92
CA ARG A 120 8.20 16.41 -6.12
C ARG A 120 7.34 15.94 -7.29
N TYR A 121 7.72 14.82 -7.89
CA TYR A 121 6.89 14.15 -8.88
C TYR A 121 5.79 13.33 -8.20
N TYR A 122 4.62 13.28 -8.83
CA TYR A 122 3.49 12.48 -8.38
C TYR A 122 2.72 11.90 -9.56
N VAL A 123 1.94 10.88 -9.26
CA VAL A 123 0.99 10.23 -10.18
C VAL A 123 -0.37 10.10 -9.48
N THR A 124 -1.44 10.09 -10.24
CA THR A 124 -2.76 9.80 -9.67
C THR A 124 -2.92 8.30 -9.39
N PRO A 125 -3.73 7.88 -8.39
CA PRO A 125 -3.96 6.48 -8.12
C PRO A 125 -4.42 5.66 -9.33
N ASN A 126 -5.27 6.23 -10.18
CA ASN A 126 -5.75 5.56 -11.40
C ASN A 126 -4.61 5.33 -12.41
N SER A 127 -3.81 6.38 -12.67
CA SER A 127 -2.67 6.26 -13.60
C SER A 127 -1.62 5.30 -13.05
N PHE A 128 -1.36 5.34 -11.74
CA PHE A 128 -0.47 4.41 -11.08
C PHE A 128 -0.94 2.95 -11.21
N ASN A 129 -2.22 2.67 -10.96
CA ASN A 129 -2.78 1.32 -11.09
C ASN A 129 -2.67 0.78 -12.53
N LYS A 130 -2.96 1.61 -13.55
CA LYS A 130 -2.81 1.23 -14.96
C LYS A 130 -1.35 0.91 -15.30
N ALA A 131 -0.43 1.75 -14.87
CA ALA A 131 1.00 1.57 -15.09
C ALA A 131 1.55 0.31 -14.41
N MET A 132 1.12 0.03 -13.19
CA MET A 132 1.53 -1.18 -12.47
C MET A 132 0.94 -2.45 -13.09
N LEU A 133 -0.27 -2.40 -13.64
CA LEU A 133 -0.84 -3.53 -14.40
C LEU A 133 0.00 -3.85 -15.63
N GLU A 134 0.39 -2.83 -16.38
CA GLU A 134 1.22 -2.99 -17.57
C GLU A 134 2.62 -3.51 -17.20
N GLU A 135 3.26 -2.92 -16.19
CA GLU A 135 4.64 -3.26 -15.80
C GLU A 135 4.75 -4.67 -15.23
N PHE A 136 3.84 -5.08 -14.34
CA PHE A 136 3.94 -6.35 -13.62
C PHE A 136 3.23 -7.51 -14.30
N TYR A 137 2.19 -7.24 -15.10
CA TYR A 137 1.34 -8.27 -15.69
C TYR A 137 1.23 -8.17 -17.22
N GLY A 138 1.82 -7.16 -17.85
CA GLY A 138 1.70 -6.92 -19.29
C GLY A 138 0.28 -6.55 -19.74
N ILE A 139 -0.59 -6.14 -18.82
CA ILE A 139 -2.00 -5.82 -19.12
C ILE A 139 -2.11 -4.33 -19.44
N VAL A 140 -2.35 -4.02 -20.74
CA VAL A 140 -2.59 -2.65 -21.20
C VAL A 140 -4.07 -2.32 -21.10
N VAL A 141 -4.41 -1.31 -20.30
CA VAL A 141 -5.79 -0.83 -20.15
C VAL A 141 -6.07 0.24 -21.19
N THR A 142 -6.82 -0.12 -22.26
CA THR A 142 -7.28 0.81 -23.29
C THR A 142 -8.71 1.27 -23.00
N GLU A 143 -9.10 2.45 -23.50
CA GLU A 143 -10.47 2.97 -23.32
C GLU A 143 -11.55 2.11 -24.01
N ASN A 144 -11.15 1.29 -24.98
CA ASN A 144 -12.04 0.43 -25.76
C ASN A 144 -12.27 -0.96 -25.17
N ASN A 145 -11.62 -1.32 -24.06
CA ASN A 145 -11.86 -2.61 -23.41
C ASN A 145 -13.23 -2.58 -22.71
N GLN A 146 -14.24 -3.17 -23.34
CA GLN A 146 -15.58 -3.35 -22.75
C GLN A 146 -15.59 -4.41 -21.63
N GLU A 147 -14.55 -5.21 -21.51
CA GLU A 147 -14.40 -6.20 -20.45
C GLU A 147 -13.83 -5.55 -19.18
N ARG A 148 -14.30 -6.01 -18.02
CA ARG A 148 -13.78 -5.56 -16.71
C ARG A 148 -12.34 -6.01 -16.55
N VAL A 149 -11.39 -5.08 -16.72
CA VAL A 149 -9.98 -5.33 -16.42
C VAL A 149 -9.80 -5.30 -14.90
N PRO A 150 -9.18 -6.33 -14.30
CA PRO A 150 -8.90 -6.31 -12.86
C PRO A 150 -7.93 -5.17 -12.53
N SER A 151 -8.10 -4.54 -11.37
CA SER A 151 -7.15 -3.55 -10.90
C SER A 151 -5.85 -4.22 -10.45
N PHE A 152 -4.73 -3.50 -10.49
CA PHE A 152 -3.45 -3.98 -9.95
C PHE A 152 -3.59 -4.49 -8.50
N ARG A 153 -4.39 -3.80 -7.69
CA ARG A 153 -4.68 -4.17 -6.31
C ARG A 153 -5.44 -5.49 -6.19
N GLU A 154 -6.40 -5.76 -7.08
CA GLU A 154 -7.10 -7.05 -7.10
C GLU A 154 -6.12 -8.19 -7.37
N LEU A 155 -5.20 -8.03 -8.31
CA LEU A 155 -4.20 -9.04 -8.62
C LEU A 155 -3.19 -9.22 -7.47
N ILE A 156 -2.66 -8.15 -6.89
CA ILE A 156 -1.70 -8.25 -5.79
C ILE A 156 -2.32 -8.83 -4.52
N SER A 157 -3.64 -8.76 -4.34
CA SER A 157 -4.34 -9.36 -3.20
C SER A 157 -4.22 -10.89 -3.14
N TYR A 158 -3.90 -11.54 -4.26
CA TYR A 158 -3.59 -12.98 -4.28
C TYR A 158 -2.21 -13.29 -3.68
N THR A 159 -1.30 -12.34 -3.69
CA THR A 159 0.05 -12.49 -3.11
C THR A 159 0.12 -11.99 -1.67
N ILE A 160 -0.68 -10.97 -1.33
CA ILE A 160 -0.77 -10.42 0.02
C ILE A 160 -2.08 -10.94 0.66
N ARG A 161 -2.02 -12.11 1.26
CA ARG A 161 -3.20 -12.73 1.87
C ARG A 161 -3.44 -12.26 3.29
N ARG A 162 -4.68 -11.87 3.56
CA ARG A 162 -5.20 -11.80 4.93
C ARG A 162 -5.48 -13.22 5.40
N ASN A 163 -5.17 -13.51 6.64
CA ASN A 163 -5.67 -14.73 7.29
C ASN A 163 -7.18 -14.52 7.51
N VAL A 164 -7.99 -14.94 6.55
CA VAL A 164 -9.44 -14.98 6.72
C VAL A 164 -9.69 -16.07 7.77
N ASP A 165 -10.29 -15.68 8.90
CA ASP A 165 -10.74 -16.63 9.91
C ASP A 165 -11.46 -17.80 9.24
N ARG A 166 -10.92 -19.00 9.42
CA ARG A 166 -11.56 -20.27 9.00
C ARG A 166 -12.76 -20.56 9.92
N LYS A 167 -13.74 -19.65 9.94
CA LYS A 167 -15.03 -19.88 10.58
C LYS A 167 -16.12 -19.74 9.54
N SER A 168 -16.15 -20.66 8.60
CA SER A 168 -17.37 -21.04 7.85
C SER A 168 -17.02 -22.10 6.81
N VAL A 169 -16.68 -23.29 7.26
CA VAL A 169 -16.98 -24.51 6.53
C VAL A 169 -17.45 -25.52 7.59
N VAL A 170 -18.71 -25.51 7.86
CA VAL A 170 -19.50 -26.67 8.28
C VAL A 170 -20.77 -26.59 7.46
#